data_c9fc55d85cdd7c4b9ed7a149a4820cd0
#
_entry.id   c9fc55d85cdd7c4b9ed7a149a4820cd0
#
_cell.length_a   1.000
_cell.length_b   1.000
_cell.length_c   1.000
_cell.angle_alpha   90.00
_cell.angle_beta   90.00
_cell.angle_gamma   90.00
#
_symmetry.space_group_name_H-M   'P 1'
#
loop_
_entity.id
_entity.type
_entity.pdbx_description
1 polymer ?
#
loop_
_entity_poly.entity_id
_entity_poly.type
_entity_poly.pdbx_seq_one_letter_code
_entity_poly.pdbx_strand_id
1 'polypeptide(L)'
;MVKMSTKLIPLSVPNLNGNEWQYVKDCLDTGWISSAGAYVNKFEEAIQNYTGVKYAIACMNGTAGLQVSLNLAGVSSNDIVLAPNLTFVASLNAISYSGAEIALIDVCEDSWQMDIDLLQNWLENNTITNFVNEKPVTREIASGKKIGAIMPVYVLGGF
;
A
#
# COMPACT_ATOMS: atom_id res chain seq x y z
N MET A 1 -3.03 -50.55 -0.97
CA MET A 1 -3.28 -49.13 -0.58
C MET A 1 -2.00 -48.35 -0.81
N VAL A 2 -1.95 -47.52 -1.86
CA VAL A 2 -0.80 -46.66 -2.13
C VAL A 2 -0.90 -45.50 -1.12
N LYS A 3 0.05 -45.38 -0.18
CA LYS A 3 0.20 -44.19 0.66
C LYS A 3 0.58 -43.01 -0.25
N MET A 4 -0.37 -42.18 -0.64
CA MET A 4 -0.06 -40.90 -1.25
C MET A 4 0.66 -40.07 -0.18
N SER A 5 1.97 -39.87 -0.34
CA SER A 5 2.72 -38.90 0.42
C SER A 5 2.22 -37.50 -0.04
N THR A 6 1.33 -36.91 0.72
CA THR A 6 0.92 -35.49 0.49
C THR A 6 2.07 -34.59 0.89
N LYS A 7 3.00 -34.35 -0.04
CA LYS A 7 4.01 -33.32 0.13
C LYS A 7 3.29 -31.98 0.12
N LEU A 8 3.32 -31.26 1.23
CA LEU A 8 2.77 -29.92 1.32
C LEU A 8 3.50 -29.02 0.30
N ILE A 9 2.73 -28.39 -0.59
CA ILE A 9 3.23 -27.36 -1.49
C ILE A 9 2.87 -26.03 -0.84
N PRO A 10 3.84 -25.26 -0.31
CA PRO A 10 3.55 -23.97 0.29
C PRO A 10 3.16 -22.96 -0.79
N LEU A 11 2.30 -21.97 -0.43
CA LEU A 11 1.92 -20.89 -1.33
C LEU A 11 3.14 -20.04 -1.72
N SER A 12 3.97 -19.72 -0.75
CA SER A 12 5.25 -19.05 -0.95
C SER A 12 6.22 -19.41 0.17
N VAL A 13 7.50 -19.34 -0.13
CA VAL A 13 8.57 -19.48 0.86
C VAL A 13 9.57 -18.33 0.68
N PRO A 14 10.18 -17.81 1.76
CA PRO A 14 11.25 -16.84 1.64
C PRO A 14 12.42 -17.41 0.83
N ASN A 15 13.00 -16.61 -0.04
CA ASN A 15 14.24 -16.91 -0.72
C ASN A 15 15.38 -16.23 0.04
N LEU A 16 16.25 -17.00 0.68
CA LEU A 16 17.38 -16.56 1.50
C LEU A 16 18.71 -17.06 0.91
N ASN A 17 18.86 -16.94 -0.41
CA ASN A 17 20.05 -17.40 -1.14
C ASN A 17 21.06 -16.28 -1.42
N GLY A 18 20.86 -15.09 -0.87
CA GLY A 18 21.73 -13.92 -1.03
C GLY A 18 22.67 -13.71 0.18
N ASN A 19 22.88 -12.46 0.52
CA ASN A 19 23.78 -12.03 1.58
C ASN A 19 23.08 -11.77 2.92
N GLU A 20 21.80 -12.21 3.08
CA GLU A 20 20.97 -11.88 4.23
C GLU A 20 21.64 -12.27 5.55
N TRP A 21 22.21 -13.48 5.59
CA TRP A 21 22.91 -13.97 6.78
C TRP A 21 24.12 -13.09 7.14
N GLN A 22 24.89 -12.68 6.14
CA GLN A 22 26.07 -11.84 6.36
C GLN A 22 25.68 -10.47 6.89
N TYR A 23 24.62 -9.85 6.36
CA TYR A 23 24.14 -8.54 6.78
C TYR A 23 23.58 -8.57 8.20
N VAL A 24 22.78 -9.61 8.52
CA VAL A 24 22.25 -9.81 9.87
C VAL A 24 23.38 -10.05 10.87
N LYS A 25 24.35 -10.90 10.50
CA LYS A 25 25.52 -11.16 11.35
C LYS A 25 26.29 -9.88 11.64
N ASP A 26 26.56 -9.06 10.64
CA ASP A 26 27.28 -7.80 10.79
C ASP A 26 26.54 -6.83 11.74
N CYS A 27 25.22 -6.75 11.63
CA CYS A 27 24.40 -5.96 12.55
C CYS A 27 24.53 -6.45 14.01
N LEU A 28 24.52 -7.77 14.21
CA LEU A 28 24.66 -8.37 15.53
C LEU A 28 26.07 -8.15 16.11
N ASP A 29 27.11 -8.38 15.31
CA ASP A 29 28.50 -8.22 15.71
C ASP A 29 28.84 -6.75 16.09
N THR A 30 28.21 -5.79 15.39
CA THR A 30 28.42 -4.35 15.62
C THR A 30 27.44 -3.71 16.60
N GLY A 31 26.38 -4.44 17.01
CA GLY A 31 25.33 -3.95 17.91
C GLY A 31 24.34 -2.97 17.27
N TRP A 32 24.36 -2.77 15.93
CA TRP A 32 23.44 -1.91 15.22
C TRP A 32 22.17 -2.70 14.79
N ILE A 33 21.27 -2.93 15.72
CA ILE A 33 20.06 -3.75 15.57
C ILE A 33 18.75 -2.96 15.70
N SER A 34 18.82 -1.62 15.73
CA SER A 34 17.66 -0.74 15.89
C SER A 34 17.26 -0.08 14.55
N SER A 35 16.42 0.95 14.63
CA SER A 35 15.92 1.74 13.49
C SER A 35 16.95 2.65 12.84
N ALA A 36 18.14 2.76 13.40
CA ALA A 36 19.27 3.50 12.81
C ALA A 36 20.42 2.54 12.55
N GLY A 37 21.18 2.78 11.49
CA GLY A 37 22.35 1.98 11.17
C GLY A 37 22.73 2.05 9.70
N ALA A 38 23.93 1.57 9.38
CA ALA A 38 24.48 1.63 8.02
C ALA A 38 23.62 0.90 6.99
N TYR A 39 22.92 -0.18 7.38
CA TYR A 39 22.10 -0.95 6.47
C TYR A 39 20.78 -0.27 6.12
N VAL A 40 20.22 0.57 7.00
CA VAL A 40 19.06 1.42 6.67
C VAL A 40 19.44 2.37 5.55
N ASN A 41 20.57 3.10 5.72
CA ASN A 41 21.05 4.04 4.72
C ASN A 41 21.37 3.35 3.38
N LYS A 42 22.06 2.21 3.42
CA LYS A 42 22.37 1.43 2.21
C LYS A 42 21.11 0.96 1.48
N PHE A 43 20.06 0.58 2.21
CA PHE A 43 18.79 0.19 1.62
C PHE A 43 18.10 1.39 0.95
N GLU A 44 18.02 2.51 1.62
CA GLU A 44 17.44 3.75 1.07
C GLU A 44 18.19 4.21 -0.19
N GLU A 45 19.51 4.22 -0.16
CA GLU A 45 20.37 4.53 -1.32
C GLU A 45 20.15 3.55 -2.48
N ALA A 46 20.07 2.25 -2.18
CA ALA A 46 19.82 1.24 -3.21
C ALA A 46 18.46 1.44 -3.91
N ILE A 47 17.42 1.76 -3.15
CA ILE A 47 16.09 2.07 -3.71
C ILE A 47 16.14 3.36 -4.53
N GLN A 48 16.80 4.42 -4.07
CA GLN A 48 16.97 5.66 -4.84
C GLN A 48 17.66 5.39 -6.18
N ASN A 49 18.76 4.64 -6.15
CA ASN A 49 19.53 4.32 -7.35
C ASN A 49 18.73 3.43 -8.33
N TYR A 50 17.96 2.48 -7.82
CA TYR A 50 17.18 1.56 -8.64
C TYR A 50 15.97 2.24 -9.29
N THR A 51 15.27 3.09 -8.54
CA THR A 51 14.01 3.73 -9.00
C THR A 51 14.23 5.11 -9.62
N GLY A 52 15.37 5.75 -9.40
CA GLY A 52 15.65 7.13 -9.81
C GLY A 52 14.96 8.20 -8.98
N VAL A 53 14.28 7.83 -7.87
CA VAL A 53 13.67 8.82 -6.98
C VAL A 53 14.72 9.56 -6.18
N LYS A 54 14.46 10.83 -5.86
CA LYS A 54 15.41 11.66 -5.11
C LYS A 54 15.56 11.23 -3.66
N TYR A 55 14.52 10.71 -3.04
CA TYR A 55 14.49 10.30 -1.65
C TYR A 55 13.75 8.97 -1.51
N ALA A 56 14.27 8.08 -0.67
CA ALA A 56 13.60 6.89 -0.20
C ALA A 56 13.74 6.84 1.32
N ILE A 57 12.66 6.47 2.00
CA ILE A 57 12.61 6.37 3.46
C ILE A 57 12.17 4.96 3.83
N ALA A 58 13.00 4.25 4.58
CA ALA A 58 12.70 2.91 5.04
C ALA A 58 11.59 2.92 6.10
N CYS A 59 10.61 2.04 5.92
CA CYS A 59 9.55 1.77 6.91
C CYS A 59 9.68 0.33 7.38
N MET A 60 9.16 0.03 8.57
CA MET A 60 9.26 -1.31 9.17
C MET A 60 8.50 -2.38 8.36
N ASN A 61 7.47 -1.99 7.63
CA ASN A 61 6.68 -2.84 6.72
C ASN A 61 5.83 -1.98 5.77
N GLY A 62 5.23 -2.63 4.76
CA GLY A 62 4.38 -1.95 3.77
C GLY A 62 3.13 -1.31 4.36
N THR A 63 2.52 -1.92 5.37
CA THR A 63 1.32 -1.34 6.02
C THR A 63 1.63 0.01 6.66
N ALA A 64 2.75 0.11 7.38
CA ALA A 64 3.22 1.38 7.95
C ALA A 64 3.54 2.40 6.86
N GLY A 65 4.19 1.98 5.78
CA GLY A 65 4.47 2.83 4.62
C GLY A 65 3.19 3.38 3.97
N LEU A 66 2.18 2.54 3.77
CA LEU A 66 0.88 2.96 3.23
C LEU A 66 0.18 3.98 4.15
N GLN A 67 0.16 3.73 5.46
CA GLN A 67 -0.43 4.67 6.42
C GLN A 67 0.28 6.03 6.40
N VAL A 68 1.61 6.04 6.41
CA VAL A 68 2.40 7.28 6.31
C VAL A 68 2.10 8.02 5.00
N SER A 69 2.00 7.28 3.87
CA SER A 69 1.68 7.85 2.56
C SER A 69 0.29 8.49 2.54
N LEU A 70 -0.72 7.86 3.13
CA LEU A 70 -2.07 8.43 3.27
C LEU A 70 -2.05 9.72 4.10
N ASN A 71 -1.33 9.72 5.23
CA ASN A 71 -1.20 10.91 6.07
C ASN A 71 -0.49 12.05 5.33
N LEU A 72 0.57 11.77 4.57
CA LEU A 72 1.28 12.76 3.74
C LEU A 72 0.41 13.28 2.59
N ALA A 73 -0.49 12.45 2.04
CA ALA A 73 -1.49 12.87 1.07
C ALA A 73 -2.60 13.75 1.68
N GLY A 74 -2.61 13.96 3.00
CA GLY A 74 -3.59 14.78 3.70
C GLY A 74 -4.91 14.06 3.97
N VAL A 75 -4.90 12.74 4.01
CA VAL A 75 -6.04 11.92 4.43
C VAL A 75 -6.25 12.05 5.94
N SER A 76 -7.48 12.26 6.34
CA SER A 76 -7.89 12.45 7.74
C SER A 76 -9.09 11.58 8.11
N SER A 77 -9.45 11.57 9.41
CA SER A 77 -10.56 10.78 9.96
C SER A 77 -11.96 11.13 9.41
N ASN A 78 -12.09 12.23 8.70
CA ASN A 78 -13.36 12.65 8.07
C ASN A 78 -13.35 12.47 6.55
N ASP A 79 -12.38 11.75 6.02
CA ASP A 79 -12.24 11.51 4.59
C ASP A 79 -12.71 10.09 4.23
N ILE A 80 -12.97 9.89 2.94
CA ILE A 80 -13.20 8.59 2.33
C ILE A 80 -11.99 8.28 1.45
N VAL A 81 -11.49 7.04 1.52
CA VAL A 81 -10.49 6.51 0.59
C VAL A 81 -11.11 5.39 -0.25
N LEU A 82 -11.02 5.54 -1.57
CA LEU A 82 -11.47 4.53 -2.52
C LEU A 82 -10.39 3.47 -2.70
N ALA A 83 -10.72 2.19 -2.56
CA ALA A 83 -9.79 1.07 -2.68
C ALA A 83 -10.47 -0.12 -3.39
N PRO A 84 -9.72 -1.02 -4.04
CA PRO A 84 -10.30 -2.21 -4.63
C PRO A 84 -10.78 -3.18 -3.54
N ASN A 85 -11.86 -3.91 -3.83
CA ASN A 85 -12.37 -4.96 -2.93
C ASN A 85 -11.48 -6.22 -2.93
N LEU A 86 -10.66 -6.42 -3.96
CA LEU A 86 -9.68 -7.49 -4.05
C LEU A 86 -8.27 -6.92 -3.74
N THR A 87 -7.83 -7.11 -2.52
CA THR A 87 -6.51 -6.65 -2.06
C THR A 87 -6.05 -7.43 -0.84
N PHE A 88 -4.77 -7.36 -0.54
CA PHE A 88 -4.28 -7.78 0.77
C PHE A 88 -4.82 -6.84 1.85
N VAL A 89 -5.29 -7.40 2.95
CA VAL A 89 -5.96 -6.66 4.04
C VAL A 89 -5.14 -5.47 4.58
N ALA A 90 -3.82 -5.47 4.39
CA ALA A 90 -2.94 -4.38 4.79
C ALA A 90 -3.31 -3.03 4.16
N SER A 91 -3.80 -3.01 2.91
CA SER A 91 -4.26 -1.79 2.25
C SER A 91 -5.44 -1.17 2.99
N LEU A 92 -6.44 -1.98 3.32
CA LEU A 92 -7.63 -1.52 4.04
C LEU A 92 -7.31 -1.15 5.49
N ASN A 93 -6.43 -1.92 6.15
CA ASN A 93 -5.95 -1.58 7.49
C ASN A 93 -5.23 -0.23 7.53
N ALA A 94 -4.39 0.08 6.54
CA ALA A 94 -3.70 1.37 6.48
C ALA A 94 -4.69 2.54 6.37
N ILE A 95 -5.78 2.39 5.61
CA ILE A 95 -6.86 3.38 5.54
C ILE A 95 -7.54 3.52 6.92
N SER A 96 -7.90 2.39 7.54
CA SER A 96 -8.53 2.39 8.86
C SER A 96 -7.65 3.02 9.94
N TYR A 97 -6.33 2.78 9.91
CA TYR A 97 -5.38 3.38 10.84
C TYR A 97 -5.23 4.90 10.64
N SER A 98 -5.50 5.42 9.45
CA SER A 98 -5.58 6.85 9.18
C SER A 98 -6.90 7.46 9.66
N GLY A 99 -7.84 6.65 10.15
CA GLY A 99 -9.16 7.04 10.62
C GLY A 99 -10.16 7.35 9.50
N ALA A 100 -9.78 7.16 8.25
CA ALA A 100 -10.65 7.39 7.10
C ALA A 100 -11.62 6.23 6.89
N GLU A 101 -12.75 6.52 6.23
CA GLU A 101 -13.69 5.50 5.77
C GLU A 101 -13.22 4.89 4.45
N ILE A 102 -13.59 3.63 4.24
CA ILE A 102 -13.24 2.89 3.04
C ILE A 102 -14.47 2.80 2.14
N ALA A 103 -14.35 3.23 0.89
CA ALA A 103 -15.30 2.90 -0.15
C ALA A 103 -14.66 1.89 -1.10
N LEU A 104 -15.31 0.73 -1.26
CA LEU A 104 -14.79 -0.36 -2.08
C LEU A 104 -15.29 -0.24 -3.52
N ILE A 105 -14.37 -0.36 -4.45
CA ILE A 105 -14.62 -0.45 -5.89
C ILE A 105 -14.29 -1.87 -6.34
N ASP A 106 -15.13 -2.46 -7.17
CA ASP A 106 -14.89 -3.81 -7.67
C ASP A 106 -13.73 -3.83 -8.67
N VAL A 107 -13.30 -5.03 -9.02
CA VAL A 107 -12.16 -5.27 -9.91
C VAL A 107 -12.64 -5.86 -11.23
N CYS A 108 -11.86 -5.62 -12.29
CA CYS A 108 -12.09 -6.27 -13.58
C CYS A 108 -11.84 -7.77 -13.48
N GLU A 109 -12.70 -8.59 -14.06
CA GLU A 109 -12.59 -10.06 -14.06
C GLU A 109 -11.28 -10.55 -14.72
N ASP A 110 -10.87 -9.88 -15.80
CA ASP A 110 -9.70 -10.30 -16.57
C ASP A 110 -8.36 -9.90 -15.94
N SER A 111 -8.28 -8.68 -15.38
CA SER A 111 -7.02 -8.13 -14.87
C SER A 111 -6.84 -8.23 -13.37
N TRP A 112 -7.94 -8.38 -12.63
CA TRP A 112 -8.02 -8.29 -11.17
C TRP A 112 -7.58 -6.94 -10.59
N GLN A 113 -7.44 -5.94 -11.46
CA GLN A 113 -7.16 -4.57 -11.05
C GLN A 113 -8.46 -3.82 -10.77
N MET A 114 -8.40 -2.73 -10.00
CA MET A 114 -9.56 -1.85 -9.77
C MET A 114 -10.22 -1.50 -11.11
N ASP A 115 -11.52 -1.71 -11.20
CA ASP A 115 -12.30 -1.39 -12.39
C ASP A 115 -12.44 0.14 -12.52
N ILE A 116 -11.81 0.69 -13.55
CA ILE A 116 -11.77 2.13 -13.78
C ILE A 116 -13.12 2.68 -14.22
N ASP A 117 -13.89 1.90 -14.98
CA ASP A 117 -15.21 2.32 -15.42
C ASP A 117 -16.19 2.37 -14.24
N LEU A 118 -16.13 1.39 -13.35
CA LEU A 118 -16.87 1.42 -12.09
C LEU A 118 -16.44 2.55 -11.18
N LEU A 119 -15.13 2.81 -11.07
CA LEU A 119 -14.60 3.93 -10.30
C LEU A 119 -15.11 5.27 -10.84
N GLN A 120 -15.02 5.47 -12.15
CA GLN A 120 -15.49 6.69 -12.80
C GLN A 120 -17.00 6.86 -12.59
N ASN A 121 -17.80 5.82 -12.85
CA ASN A 121 -19.24 5.86 -12.66
C ASN A 121 -19.62 6.14 -11.20
N TRP A 122 -18.86 5.57 -10.24
CA TRP A 122 -19.07 5.85 -8.82
C TRP A 122 -18.81 7.32 -8.48
N LEU A 123 -17.70 7.87 -8.96
CA LEU A 123 -17.35 9.27 -8.74
C LEU A 123 -18.37 10.23 -9.36
N GLU A 124 -18.78 9.98 -10.60
CA GLU A 124 -19.76 10.82 -11.32
C GLU A 124 -21.14 10.86 -10.62
N ASN A 125 -21.59 9.72 -10.10
CA ASN A 125 -22.93 9.61 -9.52
C ASN A 125 -22.99 9.89 -8.01
N ASN A 126 -21.88 9.76 -7.30
CA ASN A 126 -21.88 9.87 -5.83
C ASN A 126 -21.07 11.05 -5.30
N THR A 127 -20.43 11.86 -6.15
CA THR A 127 -19.62 12.97 -5.66
C THR A 127 -19.93 14.30 -6.34
N ILE A 128 -19.57 15.37 -5.65
CA ILE A 128 -19.57 16.74 -6.18
C ILE A 128 -18.23 17.39 -5.89
N THR A 129 -17.69 18.11 -6.87
CA THR A 129 -16.44 18.87 -6.71
C THR A 129 -16.74 20.34 -6.58
N ASN A 130 -16.29 20.94 -5.49
CA ASN A 130 -16.37 22.38 -5.23
C ASN A 130 -14.95 22.95 -5.08
N PHE A 131 -14.82 24.27 -5.26
CA PHE A 131 -13.55 24.95 -5.02
C PHE A 131 -13.54 25.57 -3.62
N VAL A 132 -12.51 25.24 -2.83
CA VAL A 132 -12.25 25.80 -1.51
C VAL A 132 -10.86 26.43 -1.54
N ASN A 133 -10.75 27.73 -1.35
CA ASN A 133 -9.50 28.49 -1.50
C ASN A 133 -8.77 28.17 -2.82
N GLU A 134 -9.52 28.22 -3.92
CA GLU A 134 -9.04 27.95 -5.30
C GLU A 134 -8.57 26.50 -5.57
N LYS A 135 -8.71 25.60 -4.61
CA LYS A 135 -8.38 24.17 -4.77
C LYS A 135 -9.64 23.35 -4.93
N PRO A 136 -9.67 22.39 -5.88
CA PRO A 136 -10.80 21.49 -6.02
C PRO A 136 -10.87 20.55 -4.82
N VAL A 137 -12.06 20.39 -4.26
CA VAL A 137 -12.35 19.44 -3.18
C VAL A 137 -13.57 18.61 -3.59
N THR A 138 -13.35 17.34 -3.79
CA THR A 138 -14.41 16.37 -4.14
C THR A 138 -14.98 15.77 -2.86
N ARG A 139 -16.32 15.78 -2.76
CA ARG A 139 -17.05 15.25 -1.61
C ARG A 139 -18.10 14.26 -2.04
N GLU A 140 -18.30 13.22 -1.23
CA GLU A 140 -19.45 12.34 -1.38
C GLU A 140 -20.75 13.10 -1.08
N ILE A 141 -21.75 12.93 -1.94
CA ILE A 141 -23.04 13.63 -1.83
C ILE A 141 -23.80 13.21 -0.57
N ALA A 142 -23.79 11.90 -0.25
CA ALA A 142 -24.57 11.35 0.84
C ALA A 142 -24.08 11.76 2.22
N SER A 143 -22.78 11.75 2.47
CA SER A 143 -22.18 12.05 3.78
C SER A 143 -21.56 13.44 3.88
N GLY A 144 -21.29 14.11 2.76
CA GLY A 144 -20.53 15.34 2.70
C GLY A 144 -19.03 15.17 2.97
N LYS A 145 -18.54 13.94 3.19
CA LYS A 145 -17.13 13.66 3.46
C LYS A 145 -16.27 13.86 2.23
N LYS A 146 -15.04 14.32 2.44
CA LYS A 146 -14.07 14.51 1.36
C LYS A 146 -13.56 13.18 0.84
N ILE A 147 -13.42 13.06 -0.47
CA ILE A 147 -12.62 11.98 -1.07
C ILE A 147 -11.16 12.36 -0.87
N GLY A 148 -10.52 11.69 0.09
CA GLY A 148 -9.16 11.99 0.50
C GLY A 148 -8.10 11.39 -0.41
N ALA A 149 -8.35 10.18 -0.92
CA ALA A 149 -7.45 9.49 -1.84
C ALA A 149 -8.16 8.39 -2.61
N ILE A 150 -7.53 7.97 -3.70
CA ILE A 150 -7.78 6.69 -4.38
C ILE A 150 -6.51 5.86 -4.19
N MET A 151 -6.65 4.63 -3.69
CA MET A 151 -5.53 3.72 -3.44
C MET A 151 -5.66 2.48 -4.34
N PRO A 152 -5.16 2.52 -5.57
CA PRO A 152 -5.13 1.34 -6.44
C PRO A 152 -4.15 0.30 -5.87
N VAL A 153 -4.43 -0.97 -6.16
CA VAL A 153 -3.56 -2.10 -5.81
C VAL A 153 -3.31 -2.92 -7.06
N TYR A 154 -2.06 -3.11 -7.40
CA TYR A 154 -1.65 -3.91 -8.55
C TYR A 154 -1.47 -5.37 -8.14
N VAL A 155 -2.56 -6.13 -8.20
CA VAL A 155 -2.57 -7.54 -7.83
C VAL A 155 -1.60 -8.32 -8.71
N LEU A 156 -0.70 -9.11 -8.09
CA LEU A 156 0.35 -9.89 -8.76
C LEU A 156 1.27 -9.08 -9.69
N GLY A 157 1.33 -7.75 -9.53
CA GLY A 157 2.17 -6.88 -10.35
C GLY A 157 1.61 -6.62 -11.75
N GLY A 158 0.34 -6.85 -11.99
CA GLY A 158 -0.36 -6.49 -13.24
C GLY A 158 -0.48 -4.97 -13.38
N PHE A 159 -0.39 -4.47 -14.64
CA PHE A 159 -0.59 -3.06 -15.01
C PHE A 159 -1.76 -2.94 -15.98
#